data_22738f130bec6c229db627e11113d3a9
#
_entry.id   22738f130bec6c229db627e11113d3a9
#
_cell.length_a   1.000
_cell.length_b   1.000
_cell.length_c   1.000
_cell.angle_alpha   90.00
_cell.angle_beta   90.00
_cell.angle_gamma   90.00
#
_symmetry.space_group_name_H-M   'P 1'
#
loop_
_entity.id
_entity.type
_entity.pdbx_description
1 polymer ?
#
loop_
_entity_poly.entity_id
_entity_poly.type
_entity_poly.pdbx_seq_one_letter_code
_entity_poly.pdbx_strand_id
1 'polypeptide(L)'
;MQKQAVLVCAVCALAAVLTIGITLTLLKRGKTPSAPVEQPSSEVLVPGEEDISDHYQINETSSALLPETADAGEDYQKETLFIGDSNTVRLYANGLVSLQQFCAKEGIGTHAALTEGIVTFKKDNNSYTIAQAVAKMKPRRVVIMLGTNDNGMAVEEFINNYTALVQAIQESYPYTDIIVNTVPPVPANHSNYPNMDQTKIDDFNMVLLSMCEQMGLKFLNTAEVLKDANGYGREDYYQSGDIHLKPAGLK
;
A
#
# COMPACT_ATOMS: atom_id res chain seq x y z
N MET A 1 -52.60 25.77 31.23
CA MET A 1 -51.55 25.46 30.26
C MET A 1 -50.75 26.68 29.80
N GLN A 2 -51.35 27.83 29.48
CA GLN A 2 -50.63 29.01 28.98
C GLN A 2 -49.63 29.63 29.99
N LYS A 3 -49.91 29.63 31.30
CA LYS A 3 -49.01 30.18 32.33
C LYS A 3 -47.74 29.32 32.54
N GLN A 4 -47.81 28.00 32.34
CA GLN A 4 -46.66 27.10 32.46
C GLN A 4 -45.71 27.21 31.24
N ALA A 5 -46.26 27.41 30.03
CA ALA A 5 -45.47 27.64 28.83
C ALA A 5 -44.66 28.94 28.91
N VAL A 6 -45.26 30.01 29.42
CA VAL A 6 -44.56 31.30 29.60
C VAL A 6 -43.43 31.20 30.64
N LEU A 7 -43.63 30.42 31.73
CA LEU A 7 -42.61 30.23 32.74
C LEU A 7 -41.41 29.44 32.20
N VAL A 8 -41.65 28.40 31.40
CA VAL A 8 -40.58 27.58 30.77
C VAL A 8 -39.77 28.41 29.76
N CYS A 9 -40.44 29.22 28.94
CA CYS A 9 -39.77 30.13 28.01
C CYS A 9 -38.91 31.18 28.72
N ALA A 10 -39.38 31.73 29.86
CA ALA A 10 -38.63 32.71 30.64
C ALA A 10 -37.39 32.10 31.30
N VAL A 11 -37.47 30.85 31.79
CA VAL A 11 -36.34 30.13 32.39
C VAL A 11 -35.28 29.77 31.31
N CYS A 12 -35.72 29.35 30.13
CA CYS A 12 -34.79 29.04 29.01
C CYS A 12 -34.08 30.31 28.50
N ALA A 13 -34.78 31.46 28.44
CA ALA A 13 -34.15 32.70 28.04
C ALA A 13 -33.15 33.23 29.08
N LEU A 14 -33.40 33.08 30.37
CA LEU A 14 -32.46 33.42 31.44
C LEU A 14 -31.24 32.52 31.44
N ALA A 15 -31.39 31.23 31.19
CA ALA A 15 -30.25 30.29 31.08
C ALA A 15 -29.37 30.62 29.86
N ALA A 16 -29.95 30.99 28.73
CA ALA A 16 -29.18 31.38 27.54
C ALA A 16 -28.39 32.68 27.73
N VAL A 17 -28.97 33.67 28.43
CA VAL A 17 -28.26 34.93 28.73
C VAL A 17 -27.11 34.72 29.73
N LEU A 18 -27.27 33.83 30.72
CA LEU A 18 -26.25 33.51 31.68
C LEU A 18 -25.07 32.73 31.02
N THR A 19 -25.36 31.81 30.12
CA THR A 19 -24.30 31.06 29.38
C THR A 19 -23.49 31.97 28.44
N ILE A 20 -24.15 32.88 27.73
CA ILE A 20 -23.48 33.86 26.85
C ILE A 20 -22.65 34.85 27.71
N GLY A 21 -23.14 35.29 28.85
CA GLY A 21 -22.43 36.19 29.77
C GLY A 21 -21.16 35.54 30.34
N ILE A 22 -21.22 34.29 30.72
CA ILE A 22 -20.06 33.54 31.26
C ILE A 22 -19.02 33.31 30.16
N THR A 23 -19.45 32.95 28.93
CA THR A 23 -18.54 32.72 27.81
C THR A 23 -17.82 34.02 27.39
N LEU A 24 -18.50 35.17 27.38
CA LEU A 24 -17.92 36.49 27.08
C LEU A 24 -16.93 36.97 28.16
N THR A 25 -17.20 36.66 29.45
CA THR A 25 -16.28 37.02 30.55
C THR A 25 -15.04 36.13 30.58
N LEU A 26 -15.15 34.88 30.22
CA LEU A 26 -13.99 33.96 30.06
C LEU A 26 -13.13 34.36 28.87
N LEU A 27 -13.73 34.77 27.75
CA LEU A 27 -12.99 35.25 26.57
C LEU A 27 -12.30 36.61 26.81
N LYS A 28 -12.83 37.49 27.70
CA LYS A 28 -12.18 38.77 28.06
C LYS A 28 -11.03 38.60 29.08
N ARG A 29 -10.99 37.53 29.87
CA ARG A 29 -9.91 37.27 30.83
C ARG A 29 -8.65 36.64 30.21
N GLY A 30 -8.70 36.24 28.93
CA GLY A 30 -7.58 35.60 28.22
C GLY A 30 -6.64 36.54 27.46
N LYS A 31 -6.70 37.86 27.69
CA LYS A 31 -5.76 38.81 27.05
C LYS A 31 -4.85 39.45 28.09
N THR A 32 -3.88 38.76 28.57
CA THR A 32 -2.63 39.33 29.07
C THR A 32 -1.65 39.34 27.89
N PRO A 33 -0.96 40.43 27.57
CA PRO A 33 0.09 40.41 26.55
C PRO A 33 1.27 39.65 27.11
N SER A 34 1.44 38.39 26.75
CA SER A 34 2.71 37.68 26.93
C SER A 34 3.65 38.18 25.83
N ALA A 35 4.88 38.46 26.21
CA ALA A 35 6.00 38.71 25.30
C ALA A 35 6.09 37.62 24.24
N PRO A 36 6.63 37.88 23.04
CA PRO A 36 6.78 36.86 22.02
C PRO A 36 7.69 35.77 22.55
N VAL A 37 7.11 34.64 22.90
CA VAL A 37 7.84 33.39 22.98
C VAL A 37 8.07 33.01 21.53
N GLU A 38 9.32 33.04 21.08
CA GLU A 38 9.73 32.34 19.89
C GLU A 38 9.30 30.88 20.09
N GLN A 39 8.24 30.49 19.41
CA GLN A 39 7.97 29.07 19.17
C GLN A 39 9.17 28.59 18.33
N PRO A 40 9.82 27.49 18.72
CA PRO A 40 10.64 26.80 17.75
C PRO A 40 9.72 26.52 16.56
N SER A 41 10.09 27.03 15.40
CA SER A 41 9.50 26.64 14.15
C SER A 41 9.60 25.13 14.12
N SER A 42 8.49 24.43 14.39
CA SER A 42 8.36 23.08 13.91
C SER A 42 8.43 23.23 12.38
N GLU A 43 9.61 23.09 11.84
CA GLU A 43 9.79 22.74 10.45
C GLU A 43 8.86 21.55 10.26
N VAL A 44 7.79 21.76 9.52
CA VAL A 44 7.00 20.68 8.96
C VAL A 44 7.98 20.05 7.98
N LEU A 45 8.70 19.00 8.43
CA LEU A 45 9.51 18.19 7.56
C LEU A 45 8.60 17.74 6.43
N VAL A 46 8.87 18.25 5.25
CA VAL A 46 8.19 17.78 4.04
C VAL A 46 8.62 16.33 3.91
N PRO A 47 7.68 15.35 3.88
CA PRO A 47 8.06 13.97 3.68
C PRO A 47 8.96 13.87 2.45
N GLY A 48 10.18 13.31 2.60
CA GLY A 48 11.12 13.13 1.50
C GLY A 48 12.30 14.10 1.41
N GLU A 49 12.54 14.94 2.41
CA GLU A 49 13.79 15.71 2.49
C GLU A 49 14.98 14.88 3.05
N GLU A 50 14.70 13.76 3.71
CA GLU A 50 15.73 12.90 4.28
C GLU A 50 16.22 11.89 3.25
N ASP A 51 17.55 11.75 3.13
CA ASP A 51 18.19 10.71 2.32
C ASP A 51 18.12 9.38 3.08
N ILE A 52 17.33 8.44 2.55
CA ILE A 52 17.16 7.08 3.08
C ILE A 52 17.74 6.01 2.16
N SER A 53 18.54 6.40 1.16
CA SER A 53 19.08 5.48 0.14
C SER A 53 19.87 4.32 0.74
N ASP A 54 20.54 4.54 1.88
CA ASP A 54 21.31 3.51 2.58
C ASP A 54 20.44 2.48 3.34
N HIS A 55 19.13 2.72 3.48
CA HIS A 55 18.26 1.80 4.20
C HIS A 55 17.96 0.52 3.42
N TYR A 56 17.72 0.64 2.11
CA TYR A 56 17.41 -0.50 1.25
C TYR A 56 18.68 -1.23 0.82
N GLN A 57 18.99 -2.32 1.53
CA GLN A 57 20.17 -3.14 1.26
C GLN A 57 19.75 -4.58 0.99
N ILE A 58 19.87 -5.02 -0.25
CA ILE A 58 19.61 -6.41 -0.64
C ILE A 58 20.92 -7.12 -0.98
N ASN A 59 20.91 -8.45 -0.85
CA ASN A 59 22.02 -9.28 -1.30
C ASN A 59 21.99 -9.42 -2.83
N GLU A 60 22.74 -8.60 -3.53
CA GLU A 60 22.84 -8.62 -5.00
C GLU A 60 23.45 -9.94 -5.56
N THR A 61 24.08 -10.74 -4.71
CA THR A 61 24.64 -12.05 -5.09
C THR A 61 23.67 -13.20 -4.83
N SER A 62 22.45 -12.90 -4.38
CA SER A 62 21.42 -13.90 -4.09
C SER A 62 21.05 -14.70 -5.34
N SER A 63 21.01 -16.02 -5.21
CA SER A 63 20.56 -16.91 -6.29
C SER A 63 19.04 -16.81 -6.55
N ALA A 64 18.28 -16.20 -5.63
CA ALA A 64 16.87 -15.92 -5.81
C ALA A 64 16.63 -14.68 -6.70
N LEU A 65 17.56 -13.73 -6.70
CA LEU A 65 17.45 -12.50 -7.46
C LEU A 65 17.52 -12.78 -8.97
N LEU A 66 16.51 -12.33 -9.69
CA LEU A 66 16.49 -12.42 -11.15
C LEU A 66 17.44 -11.37 -11.75
N PRO A 67 18.41 -11.80 -12.59
CA PRO A 67 19.26 -10.87 -13.30
C PRO A 67 18.50 -10.20 -14.44
N GLU A 68 19.01 -9.04 -14.90
CA GLU A 68 18.55 -8.45 -16.15
C GLU A 68 18.79 -9.43 -17.31
N THR A 69 17.80 -9.57 -18.17
CA THR A 69 17.84 -10.44 -19.35
C THR A 69 17.28 -9.73 -20.56
N ALA A 70 17.52 -10.27 -21.75
CA ALA A 70 16.85 -9.82 -22.95
C ALA A 70 15.32 -10.03 -22.81
N ASP A 71 14.54 -9.17 -23.48
CA ASP A 71 13.09 -9.28 -23.52
C ASP A 71 12.66 -10.68 -24.00
N ALA A 72 11.91 -11.38 -23.16
CA ALA A 72 11.39 -12.70 -23.42
C ALA A 72 10.15 -12.72 -24.35
N GLY A 73 9.63 -11.53 -24.68
CA GLY A 73 8.55 -11.32 -25.63
C GLY A 73 7.14 -11.57 -25.08
N GLU A 74 6.16 -11.27 -25.93
CA GLU A 74 4.73 -11.33 -25.57
C GLU A 74 4.25 -12.72 -25.13
N ASP A 75 4.80 -13.79 -25.67
CA ASP A 75 4.34 -15.15 -25.34
C ASP A 75 4.72 -15.51 -23.89
N TYR A 76 5.90 -15.07 -23.42
CA TYR A 76 6.28 -15.18 -22.02
C TYR A 76 5.29 -14.44 -21.11
N GLN A 77 4.90 -13.21 -21.49
CA GLN A 77 3.94 -12.42 -20.74
C GLN A 77 2.54 -13.06 -20.74
N LYS A 78 2.07 -13.61 -21.88
CA LYS A 78 0.76 -14.26 -21.99
C LYS A 78 0.60 -15.48 -21.09
N GLU A 79 1.67 -16.18 -20.77
CA GLU A 79 1.70 -17.34 -19.87
C GLU A 79 1.82 -16.94 -18.38
N THR A 80 1.86 -15.64 -18.07
CA THR A 80 2.07 -15.08 -16.73
C THR A 80 0.76 -14.56 -16.15
N LEU A 81 0.45 -14.96 -14.92
CA LEU A 81 -0.64 -14.39 -14.12
C LEU A 81 -0.06 -13.36 -13.14
N PHE A 82 -0.55 -12.14 -13.18
CA PHE A 82 -0.16 -11.06 -12.27
C PHE A 82 -1.12 -11.01 -11.09
N ILE A 83 -0.59 -11.18 -9.90
CA ILE A 83 -1.31 -11.21 -8.62
C ILE A 83 -0.90 -9.98 -7.82
N GLY A 84 -1.87 -9.22 -7.29
CA GLY A 84 -1.51 -8.06 -6.49
C GLY A 84 -2.66 -7.16 -6.07
N ASP A 85 -2.29 -5.94 -5.73
CA ASP A 85 -3.16 -4.88 -5.25
C ASP A 85 -3.54 -3.87 -6.36
N SER A 86 -3.78 -2.60 -5.96
CA SER A 86 -4.16 -1.52 -6.88
C SER A 86 -3.15 -1.25 -7.99
N ASN A 87 -1.84 -1.45 -7.78
CA ASN A 87 -0.85 -1.31 -8.84
C ASN A 87 -1.00 -2.41 -9.91
N THR A 88 -1.31 -3.64 -9.49
CA THR A 88 -1.65 -4.72 -10.43
C THR A 88 -2.99 -4.47 -11.13
N VAL A 89 -3.99 -3.91 -10.44
CA VAL A 89 -5.24 -3.47 -11.08
C VAL A 89 -4.96 -2.44 -12.17
N ARG A 90 -4.01 -1.54 -11.95
CA ARG A 90 -3.60 -0.54 -12.95
C ARG A 90 -2.90 -1.14 -14.16
N LEU A 91 -2.18 -2.25 -14.05
CA LEU A 91 -1.66 -2.97 -15.22
C LEU A 91 -2.81 -3.35 -16.18
N TYR A 92 -3.88 -3.92 -15.65
CA TYR A 92 -5.06 -4.28 -16.44
C TYR A 92 -5.81 -3.04 -16.96
N ALA A 93 -6.06 -2.05 -16.10
CA ALA A 93 -6.79 -0.84 -16.47
C ALA A 93 -6.09 -0.02 -17.58
N ASN A 94 -4.76 -0.11 -17.67
CA ASN A 94 -3.95 0.54 -18.72
C ASN A 94 -3.68 -0.37 -19.94
N GLY A 95 -4.31 -1.55 -20.01
CA GLY A 95 -4.17 -2.46 -21.14
C GLY A 95 -2.79 -3.12 -21.28
N LEU A 96 -1.99 -3.13 -20.21
CA LEU A 96 -0.66 -3.76 -20.20
C LEU A 96 -0.76 -5.28 -20.02
N VAL A 97 -1.82 -5.75 -19.38
CA VAL A 97 -2.15 -7.17 -19.23
C VAL A 97 -3.62 -7.41 -19.59
N SER A 98 -3.93 -8.63 -20.01
CA SER A 98 -5.30 -9.03 -20.31
C SER A 98 -6.04 -9.53 -19.06
N LEU A 99 -7.37 -9.67 -19.14
CA LEU A 99 -8.17 -10.23 -18.06
C LEU A 99 -7.74 -11.67 -17.66
N GLN A 100 -7.21 -12.44 -18.60
CA GLN A 100 -6.70 -13.79 -18.38
C GLN A 100 -5.38 -13.82 -17.62
N GLN A 101 -4.68 -12.69 -17.54
CA GLN A 101 -3.41 -12.52 -16.86
C GLN A 101 -3.57 -11.77 -15.52
N PHE A 102 -4.81 -11.50 -15.08
CA PHE A 102 -5.10 -10.59 -13.97
C PHE A 102 -5.77 -11.32 -12.81
N CYS A 103 -5.19 -11.17 -11.61
CA CYS A 103 -5.72 -11.68 -10.35
C CYS A 103 -5.40 -10.68 -9.23
N ALA A 104 -6.15 -9.58 -9.15
CA ALA A 104 -5.87 -8.51 -8.22
C ALA A 104 -7.14 -7.80 -7.74
N LYS A 105 -7.02 -7.09 -6.61
CA LYS A 105 -8.09 -6.28 -6.03
C LYS A 105 -7.49 -5.02 -5.40
N GLU A 106 -8.11 -3.86 -5.63
CA GLU A 106 -7.71 -2.61 -4.99
C GLU A 106 -7.79 -2.71 -3.47
N GLY A 107 -6.80 -2.14 -2.78
CA GLY A 107 -6.75 -2.07 -1.32
C GLY A 107 -6.48 -3.40 -0.61
N ILE A 108 -6.17 -4.49 -1.34
CA ILE A 108 -5.92 -5.78 -0.70
C ILE A 108 -4.52 -5.83 -0.10
N GLY A 109 -4.43 -6.22 1.18
CA GLY A 109 -3.18 -6.60 1.84
C GLY A 109 -2.97 -8.11 1.85
N THR A 110 -1.83 -8.56 2.36
CA THR A 110 -1.40 -9.96 2.34
C THR A 110 -2.35 -10.91 3.08
N HIS A 111 -2.88 -10.50 4.24
CA HIS A 111 -3.85 -11.31 4.99
C HIS A 111 -5.14 -11.56 4.19
N ALA A 112 -5.71 -10.51 3.59
CA ALA A 112 -6.92 -10.63 2.79
C ALA A 112 -6.65 -11.41 1.49
N ALA A 113 -5.48 -11.24 0.87
CA ALA A 113 -5.05 -12.01 -0.30
C ALA A 113 -4.98 -13.52 -0.03
N LEU A 114 -4.60 -13.91 1.19
CA LEU A 114 -4.59 -15.31 1.62
C LEU A 114 -6.00 -15.85 1.85
N THR A 115 -6.90 -15.07 2.46
CA THR A 115 -8.14 -15.58 3.07
C THR A 115 -9.42 -15.27 2.29
N GLU A 116 -9.45 -14.15 1.54
CA GLU A 116 -10.67 -13.70 0.88
C GLU A 116 -10.82 -14.28 -0.54
N GLY A 117 -12.07 -14.57 -0.90
CA GLY A 117 -12.44 -14.90 -2.27
C GLY A 117 -12.55 -13.61 -3.10
N ILE A 118 -11.51 -13.26 -3.84
CA ILE A 118 -11.45 -12.02 -4.63
C ILE A 118 -11.64 -12.25 -6.13
N VAL A 119 -11.61 -13.47 -6.59
CA VAL A 119 -11.68 -13.81 -8.02
C VAL A 119 -13.02 -14.46 -8.34
N THR A 120 -13.69 -13.96 -9.36
CA THR A 120 -14.91 -14.56 -9.93
C THR A 120 -14.68 -14.90 -11.40
N PHE A 121 -15.16 -16.06 -11.84
CA PHE A 121 -15.06 -16.47 -13.23
C PHE A 121 -16.39 -16.24 -13.96
N LYS A 122 -16.31 -15.85 -15.22
CA LYS A 122 -17.50 -15.67 -16.05
C LYS A 122 -18.35 -16.96 -16.06
N LYS A 123 -19.63 -16.84 -15.79
CA LYS A 123 -20.60 -17.96 -15.67
C LYS A 123 -20.41 -18.83 -14.41
N ASP A 124 -19.69 -18.36 -13.43
CA ASP A 124 -19.51 -19.02 -12.13
C ASP A 124 -19.88 -18.02 -11.03
N ASN A 125 -20.83 -18.38 -10.18
CA ASN A 125 -21.31 -17.49 -9.12
C ASN A 125 -20.48 -17.56 -7.84
N ASN A 126 -19.41 -18.38 -7.84
CA ASN A 126 -18.55 -18.54 -6.68
C ASN A 126 -17.41 -17.50 -6.72
N SER A 127 -16.99 -17.08 -5.53
CA SER A 127 -15.75 -16.34 -5.34
C SER A 127 -14.64 -17.30 -4.94
N TYR A 128 -13.45 -17.10 -5.46
CA TYR A 128 -12.27 -17.94 -5.26
C TYR A 128 -11.17 -17.15 -4.57
N THR A 129 -10.45 -17.78 -3.65
CA THR A 129 -9.17 -17.24 -3.15
C THR A 129 -8.14 -17.22 -4.27
N ILE A 130 -7.04 -16.48 -4.07
CA ILE A 130 -5.94 -16.43 -5.06
C ILE A 130 -5.42 -17.84 -5.36
N ALA A 131 -5.15 -18.66 -4.33
CA ALA A 131 -4.66 -20.03 -4.50
C ALA A 131 -5.64 -20.91 -5.31
N GLN A 132 -6.94 -20.82 -5.01
CA GLN A 132 -7.98 -21.54 -5.77
C GLN A 132 -8.08 -21.05 -7.22
N ALA A 133 -7.93 -19.74 -7.44
CA ALA A 133 -7.92 -19.16 -8.79
C ALA A 133 -6.72 -19.64 -9.61
N VAL A 134 -5.52 -19.68 -9.01
CA VAL A 134 -4.30 -20.22 -9.65
C VAL A 134 -4.51 -21.68 -10.04
N ALA A 135 -5.05 -22.52 -9.14
CA ALA A 135 -5.34 -23.93 -9.44
C ALA A 135 -6.34 -24.09 -10.61
N LYS A 136 -7.31 -23.18 -10.72
CA LYS A 136 -8.31 -23.18 -11.81
C LYS A 136 -7.74 -22.65 -13.13
N MET A 137 -6.92 -21.60 -13.09
CA MET A 137 -6.33 -20.95 -14.26
C MET A 137 -5.11 -21.70 -14.80
N LYS A 138 -4.35 -22.37 -13.94
CA LYS A 138 -3.15 -23.15 -14.25
C LYS A 138 -2.11 -22.34 -15.04
N PRO A 139 -1.71 -21.15 -14.58
CA PRO A 139 -0.71 -20.35 -15.28
C PRO A 139 0.64 -21.05 -15.24
N ARG A 140 1.48 -20.86 -16.27
CA ARG A 140 2.86 -21.35 -16.24
C ARG A 140 3.67 -20.67 -15.15
N ARG A 141 3.44 -19.36 -14.94
CA ARG A 141 4.06 -18.59 -13.85
C ARG A 141 3.11 -17.58 -13.24
N VAL A 142 3.40 -17.20 -12.01
CA VAL A 142 2.75 -16.09 -11.32
C VAL A 142 3.80 -15.05 -10.95
N VAL A 143 3.44 -13.78 -11.06
CA VAL A 143 4.18 -12.65 -10.48
C VAL A 143 3.32 -12.06 -9.39
N ILE A 144 3.83 -12.01 -8.15
CA ILE A 144 3.09 -11.53 -6.98
C ILE A 144 3.68 -10.19 -6.53
N MET A 145 2.86 -9.15 -6.51
CA MET A 145 3.22 -7.79 -6.08
C MET A 145 2.19 -7.32 -5.04
N LEU A 146 2.48 -7.55 -3.77
CA LEU A 146 1.63 -7.22 -2.61
C LEU A 146 2.49 -6.62 -1.50
N GLY A 147 1.91 -5.74 -0.70
CA GLY A 147 2.56 -5.15 0.47
C GLY A 147 2.29 -3.67 0.67
N THR A 148 1.90 -2.93 -0.36
CA THR A 148 1.59 -1.49 -0.24
C THR A 148 0.52 -1.24 0.82
N ASN A 149 -0.50 -2.09 0.89
CA ASN A 149 -1.60 -1.96 1.86
C ASN A 149 -1.29 -2.54 3.24
N ASP A 150 -0.12 -3.13 3.43
CA ASP A 150 0.35 -3.70 4.69
C ASP A 150 1.33 -2.77 5.44
N ASN A 151 1.56 -1.55 4.96
CA ASN A 151 2.58 -0.63 5.49
C ASN A 151 2.44 -0.36 7.02
N GLY A 152 1.24 -0.41 7.56
CA GLY A 152 0.99 -0.34 9.01
C GLY A 152 1.23 -1.65 9.78
N MET A 153 1.50 -2.77 9.09
CA MET A 153 1.68 -4.09 9.68
C MET A 153 3.12 -4.28 10.21
N ALA A 154 3.31 -5.12 11.23
CA ALA A 154 4.65 -5.54 11.64
C ALA A 154 5.31 -6.39 10.54
N VAL A 155 6.62 -6.24 10.36
CA VAL A 155 7.39 -6.97 9.32
C VAL A 155 7.24 -8.49 9.48
N GLU A 156 7.25 -8.99 10.72
CA GLU A 156 7.06 -10.41 11.01
C GLU A 156 5.66 -10.92 10.60
N GLU A 157 4.63 -10.15 10.87
CA GLU A 157 3.27 -10.50 10.48
C GLU A 157 3.12 -10.48 8.94
N PHE A 158 3.67 -9.45 8.30
CA PHE A 158 3.68 -9.34 6.84
C PHE A 158 4.31 -10.57 6.18
N ILE A 159 5.52 -10.95 6.59
CA ILE A 159 6.24 -12.07 5.96
C ILE A 159 5.57 -13.41 6.26
N ASN A 160 4.96 -13.59 7.44
CA ASN A 160 4.20 -14.78 7.76
C ASN A 160 2.97 -14.92 6.85
N ASN A 161 2.19 -13.85 6.64
CA ASN A 161 1.05 -13.85 5.73
C ASN A 161 1.47 -14.10 4.28
N TYR A 162 2.57 -13.48 3.84
CA TYR A 162 3.09 -13.65 2.48
C TYR A 162 3.56 -15.09 2.24
N THR A 163 4.31 -15.65 3.18
CA THR A 163 4.78 -17.04 3.15
C THR A 163 3.59 -18.02 3.06
N ALA A 164 2.56 -17.81 3.88
CA ALA A 164 1.36 -18.65 3.86
C ALA A 164 0.61 -18.55 2.51
N LEU A 165 0.53 -17.35 1.90
CA LEU A 165 -0.05 -17.19 0.57
C LEU A 165 0.72 -17.96 -0.50
N VAL A 166 2.05 -17.87 -0.49
CA VAL A 166 2.92 -18.59 -1.43
C VAL A 166 2.75 -20.10 -1.25
N GLN A 167 2.77 -20.60 -0.02
CA GLN A 167 2.54 -22.03 0.28
C GLN A 167 1.17 -22.51 -0.21
N ALA A 168 0.11 -21.73 0.04
CA ALA A 168 -1.23 -22.07 -0.45
C ALA A 168 -1.30 -22.15 -1.99
N ILE A 169 -0.57 -21.27 -2.70
CA ILE A 169 -0.46 -21.34 -4.17
C ILE A 169 0.29 -22.61 -4.58
N GLN A 170 1.43 -22.93 -3.96
CA GLN A 170 2.22 -24.12 -4.27
C GLN A 170 1.42 -25.41 -4.01
N GLU A 171 0.69 -25.49 -2.91
CA GLU A 171 -0.19 -26.63 -2.57
C GLU A 171 -1.34 -26.77 -3.56
N SER A 172 -1.95 -25.67 -3.99
CA SER A 172 -3.09 -25.68 -4.92
C SER A 172 -2.67 -26.01 -6.36
N TYR A 173 -1.48 -25.56 -6.79
CA TYR A 173 -0.97 -25.83 -8.14
C TYR A 173 0.57 -25.82 -8.16
N PRO A 174 1.24 -26.96 -7.91
CA PRO A 174 2.70 -27.04 -7.75
C PRO A 174 3.49 -26.88 -9.05
N TYR A 175 2.83 -26.74 -10.18
CA TYR A 175 3.47 -26.65 -11.51
C TYR A 175 3.69 -25.20 -11.98
N THR A 176 3.31 -24.20 -11.18
CA THR A 176 3.52 -22.80 -11.53
C THR A 176 4.87 -22.30 -10.99
N ASP A 177 5.61 -21.60 -11.82
CA ASP A 177 6.78 -20.84 -11.35
C ASP A 177 6.32 -19.62 -10.57
N ILE A 178 6.86 -19.39 -9.36
CA ILE A 178 6.51 -18.25 -8.54
C ILE A 178 7.63 -17.23 -8.58
N ILE A 179 7.29 -16.01 -8.98
CA ILE A 179 8.13 -14.82 -8.95
C ILE A 179 7.54 -13.85 -7.96
N VAL A 180 8.27 -13.52 -6.92
CA VAL A 180 7.90 -12.48 -5.95
C VAL A 180 8.50 -11.17 -6.44
N ASN A 181 7.66 -10.18 -6.71
CA ASN A 181 8.10 -8.83 -7.07
C ASN A 181 8.19 -7.96 -5.83
N THR A 182 9.14 -7.04 -5.81
CA THR A 182 9.22 -6.02 -4.75
C THR A 182 7.91 -5.26 -4.62
N VAL A 183 7.58 -4.86 -3.40
CA VAL A 183 6.58 -3.82 -3.14
C VAL A 183 7.09 -2.53 -3.78
N PRO A 184 6.31 -1.86 -4.62
CA PRO A 184 6.76 -0.61 -5.24
C PRO A 184 7.12 0.44 -4.20
N PRO A 185 8.19 1.22 -4.39
CA PRO A 185 8.51 2.33 -3.50
C PRO A 185 7.40 3.40 -3.54
N VAL A 186 7.34 4.25 -2.52
CA VAL A 186 6.48 5.44 -2.53
C VAL A 186 7.31 6.69 -2.82
N PRO A 187 6.78 7.67 -3.56
CA PRO A 187 7.49 8.91 -3.83
C PRO A 187 7.63 9.74 -2.55
N ALA A 188 8.59 10.63 -2.51
CA ALA A 188 8.79 11.56 -1.39
C ALA A 188 7.51 12.36 -1.10
N ASN A 189 6.86 12.89 -2.14
CA ASN A 189 5.55 13.51 -2.02
C ASN A 189 4.42 12.48 -2.17
N HIS A 190 3.98 11.94 -1.03
CA HIS A 190 2.81 11.07 -0.93
C HIS A 190 1.75 11.65 0.03
N SER A 191 1.50 12.94 -0.07
CA SER A 191 0.65 13.71 0.87
C SER A 191 -0.79 13.22 0.98
N ASN A 192 -1.34 12.51 -0.02
CA ASN A 192 -2.65 11.87 0.06
C ASN A 192 -2.63 10.57 0.90
N TYR A 193 -1.44 10.07 1.24
CA TYR A 193 -1.21 8.84 1.99
C TYR A 193 -0.19 9.06 3.12
N PRO A 194 -0.48 9.96 4.08
CA PRO A 194 0.50 10.44 5.05
C PRO A 194 1.02 9.38 6.03
N ASN A 195 0.39 8.22 6.08
CA ASN A 195 0.81 7.11 6.94
C ASN A 195 1.72 6.11 6.22
N MET A 196 2.08 6.36 4.95
CA MET A 196 3.04 5.52 4.25
C MET A 196 4.46 5.81 4.74
N ASP A 197 5.25 4.74 4.86
CA ASP A 197 6.64 4.80 5.30
C ASP A 197 7.49 4.00 4.30
N GLN A 198 8.39 4.69 3.59
CA GLN A 198 9.26 4.07 2.60
C GLN A 198 10.25 3.09 3.24
N THR A 199 10.74 3.40 4.44
CA THR A 199 11.69 2.49 5.12
C THR A 199 11.01 1.16 5.49
N LYS A 200 9.73 1.19 5.84
CA LYS A 200 8.93 0.00 6.06
C LYS A 200 8.75 -0.84 4.79
N ILE A 201 8.56 -0.20 3.65
CA ILE A 201 8.50 -0.89 2.34
C ILE A 201 9.84 -1.56 2.03
N ASP A 202 10.94 -0.89 2.34
CA ASP A 202 12.28 -1.45 2.18
C ASP A 202 12.49 -2.67 3.08
N ASP A 203 12.08 -2.58 4.35
CA ASP A 203 12.10 -3.74 5.27
C ASP A 203 11.31 -4.93 4.69
N PHE A 204 10.11 -4.67 4.15
CA PHE A 204 9.32 -5.72 3.50
C PHE A 204 10.06 -6.36 2.32
N ASN A 205 10.68 -5.56 1.47
CA ASN A 205 11.41 -6.06 0.32
C ASN A 205 12.64 -6.89 0.71
N MET A 206 13.35 -6.50 1.77
CA MET A 206 14.49 -7.26 2.30
C MET A 206 14.06 -8.62 2.86
N VAL A 207 12.96 -8.70 3.62
CA VAL A 207 12.48 -9.99 4.13
C VAL A 207 11.83 -10.85 3.04
N LEU A 208 11.25 -10.26 1.98
CA LEU A 208 10.76 -10.99 0.80
C LEU A 208 11.89 -11.69 0.06
N LEU A 209 13.05 -11.01 -0.15
CA LEU A 209 14.23 -11.66 -0.74
C LEU A 209 14.69 -12.85 0.11
N SER A 210 14.81 -12.66 1.44
CA SER A 210 15.20 -13.74 2.37
C SER A 210 14.21 -14.91 2.33
N MET A 211 12.91 -14.66 2.24
CA MET A 211 11.88 -15.69 2.06
C MET A 211 12.09 -16.45 0.74
N CYS A 212 12.35 -15.73 -0.35
CA CYS A 212 12.60 -16.35 -1.66
C CYS A 212 13.82 -17.26 -1.63
N GLU A 213 14.91 -16.84 -0.98
CA GLU A 213 16.12 -17.67 -0.78
C GLU A 213 15.78 -18.97 -0.03
N GLN A 214 15.05 -18.88 1.07
CA GLN A 214 14.68 -20.02 1.92
C GLN A 214 13.73 -20.98 1.20
N MET A 215 12.83 -20.48 0.37
CA MET A 215 11.83 -21.28 -0.33
C MET A 215 12.26 -21.72 -1.74
N GLY A 216 13.43 -21.29 -2.21
CA GLY A 216 13.90 -21.59 -3.58
C GLY A 216 13.06 -20.91 -4.67
N LEU A 217 12.51 -19.72 -4.38
CA LEU A 217 11.69 -18.93 -5.30
C LEU A 217 12.52 -17.91 -6.06
N LYS A 218 11.91 -17.25 -7.03
CA LYS A 218 12.48 -16.13 -7.77
C LYS A 218 12.03 -14.79 -7.18
N PHE A 219 12.96 -13.85 -7.12
CA PHE A 219 12.73 -12.49 -6.65
C PHE A 219 13.02 -11.49 -7.77
N LEU A 220 12.07 -10.62 -8.08
CA LEU A 220 12.19 -9.58 -9.10
C LEU A 220 12.27 -8.21 -8.41
N ASN A 221 13.45 -7.56 -8.49
CA ASN A 221 13.71 -6.28 -7.85
C ASN A 221 13.34 -5.10 -8.76
N THR A 222 12.05 -4.82 -8.92
CA THR A 222 11.62 -3.62 -9.66
C THR A 222 11.83 -2.31 -8.88
N ALA A 223 12.02 -2.37 -7.55
CA ALA A 223 12.34 -1.19 -6.76
C ALA A 223 13.63 -0.52 -7.22
N GLU A 224 14.60 -1.28 -7.69
CA GLU A 224 15.89 -0.79 -8.22
C GLU A 224 15.72 0.29 -9.30
N VAL A 225 14.79 0.11 -10.23
CA VAL A 225 14.55 1.07 -11.33
C VAL A 225 13.48 2.10 -11.00
N LEU A 226 12.67 1.86 -9.98
CA LEU A 226 11.59 2.75 -9.55
C LEU A 226 12.05 3.79 -8.52
N LYS A 227 13.17 3.58 -7.84
CA LYS A 227 13.71 4.49 -6.82
C LYS A 227 14.52 5.63 -7.44
N ASP A 228 14.51 6.76 -6.75
CA ASP A 228 15.44 7.88 -6.98
C ASP A 228 16.73 7.74 -6.15
N ALA A 229 17.60 8.73 -6.25
CA ALA A 229 18.88 8.75 -5.54
C ALA A 229 18.75 8.86 -4.01
N ASN A 230 17.63 9.36 -3.50
CA ASN A 230 17.35 9.49 -2.06
C ASN A 230 16.64 8.28 -1.46
N GLY A 231 16.33 7.25 -2.27
CA GLY A 231 15.69 6.03 -1.81
C GLY A 231 14.16 6.00 -1.90
N TYR A 232 13.54 7.08 -2.39
CA TYR A 232 12.08 7.16 -2.62
C TYR A 232 11.71 6.77 -4.05
N GLY A 233 10.41 6.55 -4.29
CA GLY A 233 9.91 6.36 -5.65
C GLY A 233 10.11 7.63 -6.49
N ARG A 234 10.56 7.46 -7.73
CA ARG A 234 10.80 8.57 -8.67
C ARG A 234 9.51 9.32 -8.95
N GLU A 235 9.47 10.61 -8.67
CA GLU A 235 8.28 11.48 -8.81
C GLU A 235 7.65 11.45 -10.23
N ASP A 236 8.45 11.26 -11.26
CA ASP A 236 7.98 11.17 -12.65
C ASP A 236 7.14 9.91 -12.93
N TYR A 237 7.21 8.88 -12.07
CA TYR A 237 6.40 7.67 -12.17
C TYR A 237 5.09 7.71 -11.40
N TYR A 238 4.85 8.74 -10.56
CA TYR A 238 3.66 8.87 -9.73
C TYR A 238 2.86 10.14 -10.05
N GLN A 239 1.59 10.16 -9.68
CA GLN A 239 0.83 11.40 -9.62
C GLN A 239 1.24 12.17 -8.36
N SER A 240 1.21 13.51 -8.42
CA SER A 240 1.56 14.33 -7.26
C SER A 240 0.72 13.97 -6.03
N GLY A 241 1.39 13.68 -4.93
CA GLY A 241 0.76 13.29 -3.67
C GLY A 241 0.22 11.85 -3.61
N ASP A 242 0.42 11.04 -4.66
CA ASP A 242 -0.13 9.68 -4.79
C ASP A 242 0.97 8.61 -4.69
N ILE A 243 0.59 7.39 -4.33
CA ILE A 243 1.46 6.21 -4.23
C ILE A 243 1.29 5.23 -5.39
N HIS A 244 0.38 5.53 -6.30
CA HIS A 244 0.08 4.65 -7.43
C HIS A 244 0.91 5.02 -8.65
N LEU A 245 1.48 4.01 -9.28
CA LEU A 245 2.27 4.15 -10.50
C LEU A 245 1.43 4.65 -11.68
N LYS A 246 1.97 5.61 -12.43
CA LYS A 246 1.50 6.00 -13.77
C LYS A 246 1.86 4.92 -14.80
N PRO A 247 1.28 4.97 -16.02
CA PRO A 247 1.65 4.05 -17.10
C PRO A 247 3.16 3.98 -17.40
N ALA A 248 3.90 5.06 -17.16
CA ALA A 248 5.36 5.09 -17.35
C ALA A 248 6.11 4.23 -16.33
N GLY A 249 5.65 4.17 -15.07
CA GLY A 249 6.24 3.33 -14.03
C GLY A 249 5.68 1.89 -13.99
N LEU A 250 4.60 1.62 -14.75
CA LEU A 250 4.01 0.29 -14.89
C LEU A 250 4.60 -0.53 -16.05
N LYS A 251 5.31 0.11 -16.98
CA LYS A 251 5.97 -0.51 -18.15
C LYS A 251 7.39 -0.94 -17.83
#